data_156669e756ee7d4fc187a3b75a00d185
#
_entry.id   156669e756ee7d4fc187a3b75a00d185
#
_cell.length_a   1.000
_cell.length_b   1.000
_cell.length_c   1.000
_cell.angle_alpha   90.00
_cell.angle_beta   90.00
_cell.angle_gamma   90.00
#
_symmetry.space_group_name_H-M   'P 1'
#
loop_
_entity.id
_entity.type
_entity.pdbx_description
1 polymer ?
#
loop_
_entity_poly.entity_id
_entity_poly.type
_entity_poly.pdbx_seq_one_letter_code
_entity_poly.pdbx_strand_id
1 'polypeptide(L)'
;MKLSRLHLKTLREAPNEAELISHKLMIRANLIKKEAAGIYTFMPFGWRTIRKIEDIVRQEQDRIGCQELHMPHVNPSELWKESGRWYAYGPELWRIKDRNGRDFCLVPTCEELCTNIVKQEVSSYRELPLQLYHIQFKYRDEARPRYGLMRSREFIMKDAYSFDRTPEDLEVAYRLQYDAYVRTFSRCGIDFRIVEADNGPIGGSNSHEFSALSNVGESEIAYCEKCDMAATIERAECIDEKPVDEPEQALEAVYTPGTKTIKDVCDFLGVEEKQTVKALMFTTFDQDLNPADYVCVFIRGDRDVNMIKLVNALGIPEHYIEFADEDEMGPVTGIVGGFTGPVGIHNCKIVVDSELVGTKNMVAGANKEDYHMKGVCYGRDYVGDIVTDIKTLNEGDPCPHCGAPIKHTRGIEVGQIFKLGTKYSESMSATYKDENGEDQIYWMGCYGVGVTRTMQAIVEQSHDDKGIIWPMSVAPYHVIVTVINPADEVQMELANKIESELEAKRVEVLVDDRDERAGVKFNDADLIGIPVRITVGKLAKDGNVEYKLRREEGNEVMSADEAIKAAAELVDKEIFGL
;
A
#
# COMPACT_ATOMS: atom_id res chain seq x y z
N MET A 1 0.88 4.38 35.38
CA MET A 1 1.54 5.63 34.91
C MET A 1 0.63 6.82 35.18
N LYS A 2 1.17 7.95 35.73
CA LYS A 2 0.38 9.16 36.07
C LYS A 2 0.45 10.20 34.95
N LEU A 3 -0.69 10.73 34.54
CA LEU A 3 -0.78 11.70 33.44
C LEU A 3 -0.16 13.06 33.79
N SER A 4 -0.18 13.45 35.10
CA SER A 4 0.52 14.64 35.59
C SER A 4 2.03 14.64 35.36
N ARG A 5 2.63 13.45 35.13
CA ARG A 5 4.05 13.26 34.85
C ARG A 5 4.36 13.02 33.38
N LEU A 6 3.34 12.92 32.55
CA LEU A 6 3.48 12.66 31.12
C LEU A 6 3.25 13.96 30.33
N HIS A 7 4.09 14.21 29.33
CA HIS A 7 3.85 15.34 28.43
C HIS A 7 2.70 15.04 27.50
N LEU A 8 1.49 15.44 27.88
CA LEU A 8 0.29 15.35 27.05
C LEU A 8 -0.23 16.76 26.76
N LYS A 9 -0.39 17.08 25.49
CA LYS A 9 -1.00 18.32 25.04
C LYS A 9 -1.93 18.03 23.88
N THR A 10 -3.19 17.71 24.19
CA THR A 10 -4.25 17.54 23.18
C THR A 10 -4.60 18.88 22.55
N LEU A 11 -5.10 18.82 21.30
CA LEU A 11 -5.54 19.99 20.58
C LEU A 11 -7.07 19.93 20.36
N ARG A 12 -7.74 21.09 20.47
CA ARG A 12 -9.18 21.20 20.17
C ARG A 12 -9.42 21.06 18.68
N GLU A 13 -8.57 21.69 17.86
CA GLU A 13 -8.68 21.71 16.41
C GLU A 13 -7.43 21.13 15.79
N ALA A 14 -7.58 20.49 14.64
CA ALA A 14 -6.47 20.01 13.84
C ALA A 14 -5.90 21.17 12.99
N PRO A 15 -4.61 21.14 12.62
CA PRO A 15 -4.07 22.04 11.62
C PRO A 15 -4.81 21.92 10.28
N ASN A 16 -4.94 23.03 9.55
CA ASN A 16 -5.64 23.09 8.25
C ASN A 16 -5.05 22.14 7.19
N GLU A 17 -3.79 21.79 7.33
CA GLU A 17 -3.07 20.87 6.43
C GLU A 17 -3.42 19.39 6.65
N ALA A 18 -4.07 19.04 7.76
CA ALA A 18 -4.53 17.69 8.01
C ALA A 18 -5.89 17.48 7.30
N GLU A 19 -5.89 16.67 6.26
CA GLU A 19 -7.09 16.42 5.44
C GLU A 19 -7.91 15.24 5.97
N LEU A 20 -7.27 14.08 6.13
CA LEU A 20 -7.93 12.85 6.58
C LEU A 20 -8.29 12.91 8.07
N ILE A 21 -9.37 12.22 8.42
CA ILE A 21 -9.83 12.17 9.81
C ILE A 21 -8.80 11.50 10.72
N SER A 22 -8.16 10.42 10.28
CA SER A 22 -7.09 9.76 11.02
C SER A 22 -5.91 10.69 11.29
N HIS A 23 -5.46 11.46 10.29
CA HIS A 23 -4.39 12.43 10.44
C HIS A 23 -4.76 13.52 11.44
N LYS A 24 -6.00 14.07 11.34
CA LYS A 24 -6.54 15.05 12.29
C LYS A 24 -6.55 14.51 13.73
N LEU A 25 -7.07 13.30 13.92
CA LEU A 25 -7.18 12.69 15.23
C LEU A 25 -5.81 12.38 15.84
N MET A 26 -4.87 11.84 15.06
CA MET A 26 -3.51 11.56 15.55
C MET A 26 -2.78 12.83 16.02
N ILE A 27 -2.90 13.95 15.31
CA ILE A 27 -2.32 15.23 15.74
C ILE A 27 -3.04 15.76 16.97
N ARG A 28 -4.39 15.77 16.99
CA ARG A 28 -5.18 16.27 18.12
C ARG A 28 -4.95 15.47 19.39
N ALA A 29 -4.86 14.15 19.29
CA ALA A 29 -4.56 13.25 20.42
C ALA A 29 -3.08 13.26 20.83
N ASN A 30 -2.22 14.06 20.16
CA ASN A 30 -0.78 14.14 20.40
C ASN A 30 -0.09 12.77 20.26
N LEU A 31 -0.45 12.01 19.24
CA LEU A 31 0.24 10.76 18.88
C LEU A 31 1.45 11.01 17.99
N ILE A 32 1.34 12.00 17.12
CA ILE A 32 2.39 12.42 16.19
C ILE A 32 2.52 13.94 16.17
N LYS A 33 3.72 14.42 15.84
CA LYS A 33 4.02 15.83 15.61
C LYS A 33 4.80 15.98 14.32
N LYS A 34 4.35 16.86 13.44
CA LYS A 34 5.01 17.13 12.16
C LYS A 34 6.27 17.95 12.37
N GLU A 35 7.40 17.48 11.83
CA GLU A 35 8.66 18.21 11.77
C GLU A 35 8.89 18.79 10.37
N ALA A 36 8.58 18.02 9.34
CA ALA A 36 8.60 18.46 7.94
C ALA A 36 7.53 17.69 7.13
N ALA A 37 7.37 18.00 5.86
CA ALA A 37 6.47 17.27 4.97
C ALA A 37 6.88 15.79 4.87
N GLY A 38 6.02 14.89 5.36
CA GLY A 38 6.26 13.45 5.41
C GLY A 38 7.26 12.97 6.47
N ILE A 39 7.63 13.84 7.43
CA ILE A 39 8.54 13.51 8.54
C ILE A 39 7.87 13.88 9.87
N TYR A 40 7.74 12.90 10.77
CA TYR A 40 7.00 13.05 12.02
C TYR A 40 7.77 12.55 13.23
N THR A 41 7.66 13.27 14.35
CA THR A 41 8.01 12.75 15.66
C THR A 41 6.84 11.94 16.22
N PHE A 42 7.09 10.72 16.67
CA PHE A 42 6.11 9.91 17.38
C PHE A 42 6.11 10.28 18.86
N MET A 43 4.99 10.80 19.34
CA MET A 43 4.82 11.20 20.73
C MET A 43 4.56 9.96 21.63
N PRO A 44 4.65 10.07 22.95
CA PRO A 44 4.63 8.91 23.84
C PRO A 44 3.49 7.91 23.62
N PHE A 45 2.26 8.37 23.35
CA PHE A 45 1.14 7.46 23.09
C PHE A 45 1.25 6.81 21.70
N GLY A 46 1.58 7.59 20.67
CA GLY A 46 1.79 7.05 19.34
C GLY A 46 2.92 6.02 19.29
N TRP A 47 4.03 6.32 20.00
CA TRP A 47 5.16 5.40 20.09
C TRP A 47 4.81 4.09 20.81
N ARG A 48 3.98 4.15 21.87
CA ARG A 48 3.49 2.94 22.55
C ARG A 48 2.66 2.06 21.63
N THR A 49 1.76 2.66 20.85
CA THR A 49 0.95 1.94 19.86
C THR A 49 1.83 1.30 18.78
N ILE A 50 2.80 2.04 18.22
CA ILE A 50 3.75 1.51 17.23
C ILE A 50 4.47 0.29 17.78
N ARG A 51 5.03 0.37 18.99
CA ARG A 51 5.72 -0.76 19.62
C ARG A 51 4.82 -1.99 19.81
N LYS A 52 3.54 -1.81 20.13
CA LYS A 52 2.59 -2.93 20.24
C LYS A 52 2.33 -3.58 18.87
N ILE A 53 2.22 -2.79 17.82
CA ILE A 53 2.12 -3.32 16.46
C ILE A 53 3.40 -4.07 16.08
N GLU A 54 4.58 -3.52 16.37
CA GLU A 54 5.85 -4.20 16.18
C GLU A 54 5.94 -5.52 16.93
N ASP A 55 5.46 -5.56 18.18
CA ASP A 55 5.47 -6.78 19.01
C ASP A 55 4.53 -7.85 18.46
N ILE A 56 3.36 -7.47 17.94
CA ILE A 56 2.46 -8.40 17.23
C ILE A 56 3.16 -8.95 15.97
N VAL A 57 3.81 -8.10 15.19
CA VAL A 57 4.56 -8.51 14.01
C VAL A 57 5.67 -9.48 14.37
N ARG A 58 6.50 -9.20 15.41
CA ARG A 58 7.56 -10.11 15.87
C ARG A 58 7.01 -11.48 16.24
N GLN A 59 5.95 -11.51 17.05
CA GLN A 59 5.34 -12.76 17.48
C GLN A 59 4.86 -13.63 16.32
N GLU A 60 4.29 -13.02 15.26
CA GLU A 60 3.83 -13.77 14.10
C GLU A 60 4.99 -14.16 13.16
N GLN A 61 6.07 -13.39 13.09
CA GLN A 61 7.28 -13.77 12.35
C GLN A 61 8.04 -14.90 13.08
N ASP A 62 8.21 -14.80 14.39
CA ASP A 62 8.86 -15.84 15.20
C ASP A 62 8.09 -17.17 15.14
N ARG A 63 6.74 -17.10 15.11
CA ARG A 63 5.86 -18.28 15.00
C ARG A 63 6.11 -19.09 13.73
N ILE A 64 6.49 -18.45 12.64
CA ILE A 64 6.80 -19.12 11.36
C ILE A 64 8.31 -19.43 11.20
N GLY A 65 9.14 -19.16 12.21
CA GLY A 65 10.57 -19.45 12.20
C GLY A 65 11.42 -18.40 11.46
N CYS A 66 10.87 -17.23 11.18
CA CYS A 66 11.63 -16.12 10.61
C CYS A 66 12.52 -15.49 11.68
N GLN A 67 13.77 -15.16 11.37
CA GLN A 67 14.77 -14.71 12.35
C GLN A 67 14.97 -13.20 12.27
N GLU A 68 14.87 -12.49 13.42
CA GLU A 68 15.10 -11.06 13.48
C GLU A 68 16.59 -10.73 13.42
N LEU A 69 16.95 -9.76 12.59
CA LEU A 69 18.28 -9.14 12.53
C LEU A 69 18.12 -7.61 12.44
N HIS A 70 19.21 -6.86 12.52
CA HIS A 70 19.14 -5.41 12.40
C HIS A 70 20.19 -4.91 11.41
N MET A 71 19.73 -4.49 10.23
CA MET A 71 20.57 -4.02 9.14
C MET A 71 20.78 -2.49 9.17
N PRO A 72 21.88 -1.94 8.61
CA PRO A 72 22.12 -0.50 8.60
C PRO A 72 21.15 0.27 7.70
N HIS A 73 20.85 1.53 8.06
CA HIS A 73 20.02 2.44 7.27
C HIS A 73 20.73 3.02 6.04
N VAL A 74 22.06 3.15 6.13
CA VAL A 74 22.89 3.71 5.06
C VAL A 74 23.53 2.58 4.30
N ASN A 75 23.23 2.46 3.02
CA ASN A 75 23.76 1.42 2.16
C ASN A 75 24.74 1.99 1.13
N PRO A 76 25.83 1.26 0.83
CA PRO A 76 26.74 1.61 -0.27
C PRO A 76 26.05 1.46 -1.61
N SER A 77 26.32 2.38 -2.54
CA SER A 77 25.72 2.37 -3.88
C SER A 77 26.08 1.13 -4.70
N GLU A 78 27.19 0.47 -4.37
CA GLU A 78 27.70 -0.70 -5.08
C GLU A 78 26.68 -1.84 -5.09
N LEU A 79 26.03 -2.15 -3.96
CA LEU A 79 25.00 -3.18 -3.87
C LEU A 79 23.80 -2.86 -4.77
N TRP A 80 23.39 -1.60 -4.78
CA TRP A 80 22.28 -1.12 -5.59
C TRP A 80 22.60 -1.07 -7.09
N LYS A 81 23.87 -0.83 -7.44
CA LYS A 81 24.37 -0.90 -8.82
C LYS A 81 24.46 -2.35 -9.30
N GLU A 82 24.87 -3.27 -8.43
CA GLU A 82 24.94 -4.71 -8.71
C GLU A 82 23.55 -5.28 -9.03
N SER A 83 22.49 -4.88 -8.30
CA SER A 83 21.11 -5.27 -8.59
C SER A 83 20.49 -4.52 -9.79
N GLY A 84 21.12 -3.45 -10.27
CA GLY A 84 20.59 -2.54 -11.29
C GLY A 84 19.59 -1.51 -10.74
N ARG A 85 19.18 -1.63 -9.48
CA ARG A 85 18.13 -0.74 -8.89
C ARG A 85 18.61 0.68 -8.57
N TRP A 86 19.92 0.93 -8.56
CA TRP A 86 20.43 2.30 -8.41
C TRP A 86 19.84 3.26 -9.44
N TYR A 87 19.58 2.78 -10.64
CA TYR A 87 18.98 3.56 -11.73
C TYR A 87 17.48 3.30 -11.83
N ALA A 88 17.05 2.05 -11.78
CA ALA A 88 15.66 1.65 -11.98
C ALA A 88 14.70 2.07 -10.86
N TYR A 89 15.18 2.34 -9.63
CA TYR A 89 14.34 2.79 -8.52
C TYR A 89 13.82 4.23 -8.70
N GLY A 90 14.48 4.99 -9.54
CA GLY A 90 14.06 6.36 -9.86
C GLY A 90 14.43 7.41 -8.79
N PRO A 91 13.76 8.57 -8.81
CA PRO A 91 14.08 9.71 -7.96
C PRO A 91 13.72 9.50 -6.48
N GLU A 92 12.85 8.55 -6.15
CA GLU A 92 12.47 8.24 -4.77
C GLU A 92 13.59 7.60 -3.95
N LEU A 93 14.64 7.06 -4.60
CA LEU A 93 15.82 6.58 -3.89
C LEU A 93 16.60 7.78 -3.33
N TRP A 94 16.62 7.91 -2.01
CA TRP A 94 17.31 9.02 -1.35
C TRP A 94 18.83 8.83 -1.35
N ARG A 95 19.49 9.40 -2.36
CA ARG A 95 20.94 9.29 -2.58
C ARG A 95 21.69 10.33 -1.77
N ILE A 96 22.79 9.91 -1.14
CA ILE A 96 23.66 10.77 -0.32
C ILE A 96 25.14 10.52 -0.67
N LYS A 97 26.00 11.46 -0.32
CA LYS A 97 27.47 11.30 -0.44
C LYS A 97 28.14 11.41 0.92
N ASP A 98 29.16 10.57 1.13
CA ASP A 98 30.03 10.74 2.30
C ASP A 98 31.04 11.89 2.10
N ARG A 99 31.89 12.13 3.11
CA ARG A 99 32.91 13.18 3.07
C ARG A 99 33.95 12.99 1.96
N ASN A 100 34.11 11.76 1.49
CA ASN A 100 35.08 11.41 0.44
C ASN A 100 34.43 11.41 -0.96
N GLY A 101 33.15 11.80 -1.07
CA GLY A 101 32.41 11.84 -2.32
C GLY A 101 31.88 10.47 -2.78
N ARG A 102 31.92 9.43 -1.93
CA ARG A 102 31.37 8.12 -2.27
C ARG A 102 29.85 8.14 -2.15
N ASP A 103 29.21 7.45 -3.10
CA ASP A 103 27.75 7.37 -3.17
C ASP A 103 27.20 6.33 -2.19
N PHE A 104 26.14 6.71 -1.47
CA PHE A 104 25.32 5.88 -0.59
C PHE A 104 23.85 6.20 -0.82
N CYS A 105 22.96 5.40 -0.25
CA CYS A 105 21.54 5.73 -0.15
C CYS A 105 21.00 5.47 1.26
N LEU A 106 19.92 6.17 1.61
CA LEU A 106 19.05 5.80 2.72
C LEU A 106 18.08 4.75 2.20
N VAL A 107 17.97 3.60 2.89
CA VAL A 107 17.27 2.43 2.34
C VAL A 107 15.76 2.60 2.33
N PRO A 108 15.12 2.45 1.16
CA PRO A 108 13.67 2.32 1.06
C PRO A 108 13.16 0.90 1.34
N THR A 109 14.04 -0.11 1.19
CA THR A 109 13.87 -1.56 1.37
C THR A 109 15.25 -2.21 1.35
N CYS A 110 15.42 -3.48 1.65
CA CYS A 110 16.73 -4.08 1.91
C CYS A 110 17.00 -5.41 1.17
N GLU A 111 16.44 -5.63 -0.02
CA GLU A 111 16.69 -6.83 -0.83
C GLU A 111 18.19 -7.03 -1.05
N GLU A 112 18.88 -5.99 -1.51
CA GLU A 112 20.30 -6.04 -1.83
C GLU A 112 21.15 -6.37 -0.60
N LEU A 113 20.86 -5.70 0.51
CA LEU A 113 21.66 -5.88 1.72
C LEU A 113 21.45 -7.26 2.32
N CYS A 114 20.20 -7.74 2.35
CA CYS A 114 19.87 -9.06 2.86
C CYS A 114 20.48 -10.16 1.98
N THR A 115 20.40 -10.02 0.65
CA THR A 115 21.04 -10.91 -0.31
C THR A 115 22.56 -10.96 -0.11
N ASN A 116 23.19 -9.80 0.10
CA ASN A 116 24.64 -9.73 0.35
C ASN A 116 25.05 -10.42 1.67
N ILE A 117 24.24 -10.31 2.72
CA ILE A 117 24.48 -11.02 3.99
C ILE A 117 24.40 -12.53 3.76
N VAL A 118 23.33 -13.01 3.13
CA VAL A 118 23.12 -14.44 2.88
C VAL A 118 24.22 -15.01 1.95
N LYS A 119 24.62 -14.27 0.91
CA LYS A 119 25.74 -14.63 0.03
C LYS A 119 27.05 -14.86 0.80
N GLN A 120 27.28 -14.15 1.91
CA GLN A 120 28.50 -14.25 2.72
C GLN A 120 28.42 -15.36 3.78
N GLU A 121 27.23 -15.62 4.32
CA GLU A 121 27.04 -16.48 5.49
C GLU A 121 26.56 -17.90 5.12
N VAL A 122 25.78 -18.05 4.05
CA VAL A 122 25.15 -19.32 3.64
C VAL A 122 25.89 -19.91 2.47
N SER A 123 26.46 -21.09 2.65
CA SER A 123 27.27 -21.76 1.62
C SER A 123 26.74 -23.12 1.18
N SER A 124 25.74 -23.68 1.89
CA SER A 124 25.26 -25.05 1.67
C SER A 124 23.74 -25.13 1.68
N TYR A 125 23.18 -26.00 0.83
CA TYR A 125 21.75 -26.34 0.81
C TYR A 125 21.19 -26.77 2.17
N ARG A 126 22.04 -27.25 3.10
CA ARG A 126 21.64 -27.69 4.43
C ARG A 126 21.22 -26.54 5.34
N GLU A 127 21.59 -25.32 4.99
CA GLU A 127 21.25 -24.08 5.73
C GLU A 127 19.95 -23.45 5.23
N LEU A 128 19.32 -24.06 4.21
CA LEU A 128 18.09 -23.60 3.57
C LEU A 128 16.90 -24.53 3.87
N PRO A 129 15.66 -24.02 3.90
CA PRO A 129 15.25 -22.63 3.64
C PRO A 129 15.63 -21.71 4.80
N LEU A 130 15.84 -20.43 4.50
CA LEU A 130 16.17 -19.40 5.48
C LEU A 130 15.22 -18.20 5.32
N GLN A 131 14.67 -17.71 6.43
CA GLN A 131 13.87 -16.49 6.45
C GLN A 131 14.45 -15.51 7.48
N LEU A 132 14.69 -14.26 7.04
CA LEU A 132 15.25 -13.19 7.84
C LEU A 132 14.33 -11.98 7.80
N TYR A 133 14.19 -11.24 8.91
CA TYR A 133 13.44 -10.00 8.94
C TYR A 133 14.06 -8.96 9.84
N HIS A 134 13.70 -7.70 9.63
CA HIS A 134 13.93 -6.63 10.59
C HIS A 134 12.77 -5.63 10.64
N ILE A 135 12.72 -4.82 11.68
CA ILE A 135 11.79 -3.72 11.84
C ILE A 135 12.62 -2.45 12.06
N GLN A 136 12.53 -1.51 11.12
CA GLN A 136 13.25 -0.25 11.24
C GLN A 136 12.69 0.86 10.34
N PHE A 137 13.25 2.06 10.47
CA PHE A 137 12.95 3.18 9.60
C PHE A 137 13.38 2.91 8.15
N LYS A 138 12.53 3.33 7.23
CA LYS A 138 12.78 3.36 5.79
C LYS A 138 12.61 4.78 5.28
N TYR A 139 13.23 5.06 4.13
CA TYR A 139 13.31 6.40 3.56
C TYR A 139 12.95 6.36 2.09
N ARG A 140 11.95 7.16 1.69
CA ARG A 140 11.59 7.39 0.28
C ARG A 140 11.47 8.87 0.05
N ASP A 141 12.17 9.41 -0.96
CA ASP A 141 12.08 10.85 -1.29
C ASP A 141 10.81 11.14 -2.08
N GLU A 142 9.70 10.94 -1.39
CA GLU A 142 8.37 11.18 -1.93
C GLU A 142 8.23 12.61 -2.44
N ALA A 143 7.86 12.77 -3.71
CA ALA A 143 7.68 14.08 -4.33
C ALA A 143 6.53 14.85 -3.67
N ARG A 144 5.45 14.16 -3.30
CA ARG A 144 4.23 14.74 -2.71
C ARG A 144 3.79 13.95 -1.48
N PRO A 145 4.50 14.04 -0.34
CA PRO A 145 4.07 13.41 0.89
C PRO A 145 2.76 14.04 1.36
N ARG A 146 1.78 13.18 1.71
CA ARG A 146 0.43 13.61 2.06
C ARG A 146 -0.25 12.63 3.01
N TYR A 147 -1.35 13.06 3.60
CA TYR A 147 -2.21 12.24 4.43
C TYR A 147 -1.52 11.63 5.68
N GLY A 148 -0.59 12.37 6.31
CA GLY A 148 0.08 11.93 7.52
C GLY A 148 1.05 10.78 7.29
N LEU A 149 0.82 9.65 7.97
CA LEU A 149 1.66 8.44 7.86
C LEU A 149 1.28 7.51 6.70
N MET A 150 0.25 7.85 5.91
CA MET A 150 -0.14 7.05 4.73
C MET A 150 0.95 7.10 3.67
N ARG A 151 1.44 8.31 3.37
CA ARG A 151 2.50 8.55 2.39
C ARG A 151 3.53 9.51 2.94
N SER A 152 4.47 8.97 3.70
CA SER A 152 5.53 9.71 4.40
C SER A 152 6.91 9.41 3.79
N ARG A 153 7.87 10.33 4.02
CA ARG A 153 9.26 10.19 3.58
C ARG A 153 10.09 9.32 4.49
N GLU A 154 9.74 9.33 5.77
CA GLU A 154 10.35 8.50 6.80
C GLU A 154 9.24 7.73 7.51
N PHE A 155 9.37 6.40 7.59
CA PHE A 155 8.35 5.51 8.15
C PHE A 155 8.98 4.23 8.69
N ILE A 156 8.26 3.52 9.56
CA ILE A 156 8.71 2.23 10.08
C ILE A 156 8.07 1.11 9.27
N MET A 157 8.91 0.20 8.80
CA MET A 157 8.53 -0.99 8.06
C MET A 157 9.16 -2.23 8.68
N LYS A 158 8.41 -3.33 8.76
CA LYS A 158 8.97 -4.66 8.83
C LYS A 158 9.17 -5.14 7.39
N ASP A 159 10.36 -5.50 7.04
CA ASP A 159 10.65 -6.21 5.81
C ASP A 159 11.35 -7.54 6.11
N ALA A 160 10.84 -8.60 5.51
CA ALA A 160 11.37 -9.95 5.61
C ALA A 160 11.75 -10.47 4.22
N TYR A 161 12.67 -11.41 4.21
CA TYR A 161 13.22 -12.02 2.99
C TYR A 161 13.35 -13.51 3.19
N SER A 162 12.90 -14.30 2.21
CA SER A 162 13.14 -15.73 2.18
C SER A 162 14.19 -16.08 1.14
N PHE A 163 14.96 -17.12 1.44
CA PHE A 163 15.98 -17.71 0.58
C PHE A 163 15.70 -19.19 0.53
N ASP A 164 15.32 -19.66 -0.64
CA ASP A 164 14.75 -20.98 -0.87
C ASP A 164 15.54 -21.70 -1.97
N ARG A 165 15.46 -23.04 -2.01
CA ARG A 165 16.22 -23.85 -2.98
C ARG A 165 15.50 -23.94 -4.33
N THR A 166 14.17 -23.98 -4.29
CA THR A 166 13.33 -24.21 -5.47
C THR A 166 12.12 -23.27 -5.47
N PRO A 167 11.41 -23.13 -6.60
CA PRO A 167 10.13 -22.40 -6.66
C PRO A 167 9.09 -22.96 -5.68
N GLU A 168 9.09 -24.28 -5.47
CA GLU A 168 8.17 -24.97 -4.55
C GLU A 168 8.48 -24.63 -3.09
N ASP A 169 9.76 -24.56 -2.71
CA ASP A 169 10.19 -24.12 -1.38
C ASP A 169 9.78 -22.64 -1.17
N LEU A 170 9.96 -21.78 -2.17
CA LEU A 170 9.49 -20.39 -2.15
C LEU A 170 7.96 -20.30 -1.95
N GLU A 171 7.19 -21.19 -2.59
CA GLU A 171 5.73 -21.23 -2.40
C GLU A 171 5.36 -21.52 -0.94
N VAL A 172 6.10 -22.42 -0.29
CA VAL A 172 5.91 -22.73 1.15
C VAL A 172 6.23 -21.51 2.01
N ALA A 173 7.36 -20.84 1.77
CA ALA A 173 7.74 -19.62 2.49
C ALA A 173 6.71 -18.50 2.30
N TYR A 174 6.25 -18.32 1.07
CA TYR A 174 5.22 -17.34 0.71
C TYR A 174 3.91 -17.61 1.46
N ARG A 175 3.45 -18.85 1.53
CA ARG A 175 2.24 -19.23 2.25
C ARG A 175 2.36 -19.00 3.75
N LEU A 176 3.49 -19.33 4.35
CA LEU A 176 3.77 -19.04 5.76
C LEU A 176 3.67 -17.55 6.08
N GLN A 177 4.26 -16.71 5.23
CA GLN A 177 4.18 -15.25 5.37
C GLN A 177 2.77 -14.73 5.15
N TYR A 178 2.04 -15.24 4.15
CA TYR A 178 0.63 -14.91 3.93
C TYR A 178 -0.22 -15.14 5.19
N ASP A 179 -0.11 -16.32 5.78
CA ASP A 179 -0.85 -16.68 7.00
C ASP A 179 -0.41 -15.84 8.22
N ALA A 180 0.89 -15.49 8.33
CA ALA A 180 1.40 -14.59 9.36
C ALA A 180 0.81 -13.19 9.24
N TYR A 181 0.66 -12.66 8.02
CA TYR A 181 0.05 -11.35 7.76
C TYR A 181 -1.44 -11.34 8.07
N VAL A 182 -2.18 -12.38 7.69
CA VAL A 182 -3.59 -12.53 8.08
C VAL A 182 -3.74 -12.41 9.59
N ARG A 183 -2.92 -13.16 10.35
CA ARG A 183 -2.95 -13.09 11.83
C ARG A 183 -2.51 -11.73 12.36
N THR A 184 -1.46 -11.14 11.79
CA THR A 184 -0.96 -9.82 12.20
C THR A 184 -2.04 -8.75 12.10
N PHE A 185 -2.68 -8.60 10.94
CA PHE A 185 -3.67 -7.56 10.73
C PHE A 185 -4.98 -7.83 11.47
N SER A 186 -5.40 -9.11 11.59
CA SER A 186 -6.55 -9.49 12.42
C SER A 186 -6.31 -9.14 13.90
N ARG A 187 -5.12 -9.42 14.44
CA ARG A 187 -4.75 -9.07 15.81
C ARG A 187 -4.63 -7.56 16.03
N CYS A 188 -4.28 -6.80 15.00
CA CYS A 188 -4.30 -5.35 15.01
C CYS A 188 -5.73 -4.76 14.91
N GLY A 189 -6.74 -5.59 14.66
CA GLY A 189 -8.14 -5.17 14.55
C GLY A 189 -8.47 -4.45 13.24
N ILE A 190 -7.72 -4.71 12.18
CA ILE A 190 -7.96 -4.14 10.84
C ILE A 190 -8.98 -5.00 10.09
N ASP A 191 -9.96 -4.36 9.47
CA ASP A 191 -10.78 -4.95 8.42
C ASP A 191 -10.06 -4.78 7.08
N PHE A 192 -9.63 -5.89 6.47
CA PHE A 192 -8.80 -5.87 5.28
C PHE A 192 -9.26 -6.85 4.22
N ARG A 193 -8.89 -6.57 2.99
CA ARG A 193 -8.99 -7.50 1.86
C ARG A 193 -7.60 -7.81 1.33
N ILE A 194 -7.41 -9.06 0.91
CA ILE A 194 -6.17 -9.48 0.26
C ILE A 194 -6.44 -9.45 -1.24
N VAL A 195 -5.60 -8.75 -1.98
CA VAL A 195 -5.79 -8.50 -3.41
C VAL A 195 -4.51 -8.83 -4.17
N GLU A 196 -4.66 -9.34 -5.39
CA GLU A 196 -3.53 -9.44 -6.32
C GLU A 196 -3.06 -8.03 -6.68
N ALA A 197 -1.74 -7.82 -6.70
CA ALA A 197 -1.14 -6.52 -6.92
C ALA A 197 0.01 -6.57 -7.93
N ASP A 198 0.36 -5.41 -8.47
CA ASP A 198 1.55 -5.25 -9.29
C ASP A 198 2.82 -5.28 -8.43
N ASN A 199 3.92 -5.73 -9.02
CA ASN A 199 5.20 -5.88 -8.30
C ASN A 199 6.04 -4.60 -8.30
N GLY A 200 5.73 -3.63 -9.14
CA GLY A 200 6.46 -2.36 -9.25
C GLY A 200 7.97 -2.52 -9.43
N PRO A 201 8.79 -1.56 -8.94
CA PRO A 201 10.24 -1.59 -9.06
C PRO A 201 10.92 -2.73 -8.27
N ILE A 202 10.20 -3.37 -7.35
CA ILE A 202 10.70 -4.55 -6.62
C ILE A 202 10.87 -5.72 -7.60
N GLY A 203 9.90 -5.90 -8.51
CA GLY A 203 9.89 -6.96 -9.51
C GLY A 203 9.47 -8.31 -8.95
N GLY A 204 9.65 -9.37 -9.74
CA GLY A 204 9.17 -10.71 -9.44
C GLY A 204 7.96 -11.09 -10.28
N SER A 205 7.29 -12.19 -9.94
CA SER A 205 6.24 -12.78 -10.78
C SER A 205 4.82 -12.66 -10.21
N ASN A 206 4.67 -12.49 -8.91
CA ASN A 206 3.35 -12.44 -8.23
C ASN A 206 3.46 -11.72 -6.89
N SER A 207 2.44 -10.95 -6.55
CA SER A 207 2.33 -10.32 -5.23
C SER A 207 0.88 -10.26 -4.75
N HIS A 208 0.71 -10.25 -3.42
CA HIS A 208 -0.56 -9.93 -2.78
C HIS A 208 -0.39 -8.75 -1.84
N GLU A 209 -1.30 -7.80 -1.97
CA GLU A 209 -1.44 -6.65 -1.09
C GLU A 209 -2.51 -6.94 -0.02
N PHE A 210 -2.21 -6.60 1.22
CA PHE A 210 -3.15 -6.57 2.34
C PHE A 210 -3.65 -5.13 2.45
N SER A 211 -4.88 -4.91 2.04
CA SER A 211 -5.44 -3.58 1.87
C SER A 211 -6.56 -3.36 2.90
N ALA A 212 -6.33 -2.47 3.87
CA ALA A 212 -7.33 -2.06 4.84
C ALA A 212 -8.43 -1.28 4.14
N LEU A 213 -9.68 -1.75 4.25
CA LEU A 213 -10.80 -1.15 3.53
C LEU A 213 -11.07 0.28 4.01
N SER A 214 -11.03 1.25 3.09
CA SER A 214 -11.29 2.65 3.39
C SER A 214 -11.54 3.45 2.12
N ASN A 215 -12.57 4.30 2.14
CA ASN A 215 -12.91 5.18 1.00
C ASN A 215 -11.83 6.23 0.68
N VAL A 216 -10.90 6.46 1.60
CA VAL A 216 -9.79 7.41 1.43
C VAL A 216 -8.47 6.71 1.08
N GLY A 217 -8.49 5.39 0.88
CA GLY A 217 -7.32 4.62 0.46
C GLY A 217 -6.78 5.05 -0.90
N GLU A 218 -5.47 4.92 -1.09
CA GLU A 218 -4.81 5.24 -2.37
C GLU A 218 -4.94 4.08 -3.38
N SER A 219 -4.94 2.82 -2.91
CA SER A 219 -5.13 1.65 -3.78
C SER A 219 -6.59 1.54 -4.23
N GLU A 220 -6.80 1.54 -5.53
CA GLU A 220 -8.10 1.25 -6.13
C GLU A 220 -8.20 -0.25 -6.42
N ILE A 221 -9.28 -0.89 -5.96
CA ILE A 221 -9.43 -2.33 -5.91
C ILE A 221 -10.66 -2.74 -6.73
N ALA A 222 -10.45 -3.59 -7.73
CA ALA A 222 -11.52 -4.31 -8.40
C ALA A 222 -11.80 -5.62 -7.66
N TYR A 223 -13.07 -5.94 -7.40
CA TYR A 223 -13.45 -7.17 -6.74
C TYR A 223 -14.79 -7.72 -7.24
N CYS A 224 -14.95 -9.02 -7.08
CA CYS A 224 -16.19 -9.71 -7.39
C CYS A 224 -16.97 -10.06 -6.12
N GLU A 225 -18.30 -9.88 -6.15
CA GLU A 225 -19.18 -10.31 -5.04
C GLU A 225 -19.59 -11.80 -5.12
N LYS A 226 -19.31 -12.47 -6.24
CA LYS A 226 -19.73 -13.87 -6.47
C LYS A 226 -18.61 -14.88 -6.37
N CYS A 227 -17.35 -14.45 -6.48
CA CYS A 227 -16.17 -15.29 -6.27
C CYS A 227 -15.12 -14.50 -5.49
N ASP A 228 -13.97 -15.11 -5.22
CA ASP A 228 -12.86 -14.57 -4.44
C ASP A 228 -11.91 -13.68 -5.23
N MET A 229 -12.23 -13.37 -6.51
CA MET A 229 -11.42 -12.45 -7.32
C MET A 229 -11.37 -11.08 -6.66
N ALA A 230 -10.15 -10.62 -6.38
CA ALA A 230 -9.83 -9.25 -5.96
C ALA A 230 -8.41 -8.90 -6.41
N ALA A 231 -8.26 -7.74 -7.05
CA ALA A 231 -6.97 -7.24 -7.55
C ALA A 231 -6.93 -5.72 -7.47
N THR A 232 -5.73 -5.13 -7.37
CA THR A 232 -5.58 -3.70 -7.64
C THR A 232 -5.89 -3.42 -9.10
N ILE A 233 -6.37 -2.20 -9.41
CA ILE A 233 -6.71 -1.83 -10.79
C ILE A 233 -5.49 -1.97 -11.72
N GLU A 234 -4.30 -1.68 -11.21
CA GLU A 234 -3.04 -1.81 -11.94
C GLU A 234 -2.77 -3.24 -12.41
N ARG A 235 -3.24 -4.25 -11.65
CA ARG A 235 -3.00 -5.68 -11.92
C ARG A 235 -4.21 -6.39 -12.52
N ALA A 236 -5.41 -5.88 -12.30
CA ALA A 236 -6.66 -6.56 -12.64
C ALA A 236 -6.73 -6.95 -14.12
N GLU A 237 -6.90 -8.25 -14.40
CA GLU A 237 -7.04 -8.78 -15.76
C GLU A 237 -8.42 -8.46 -16.32
N CYS A 238 -8.49 -8.18 -17.63
CA CYS A 238 -9.73 -7.90 -18.34
C CYS A 238 -10.08 -9.06 -19.29
N ILE A 239 -11.37 -9.33 -19.43
CA ILE A 239 -11.86 -10.24 -20.49
C ILE A 239 -12.06 -9.42 -21.75
N ASP A 240 -11.53 -9.91 -22.86
CA ASP A 240 -11.77 -9.32 -24.18
C ASP A 240 -13.19 -9.67 -24.66
N GLU A 241 -13.93 -8.68 -25.13
CA GLU A 241 -15.15 -8.92 -25.89
C GLU A 241 -14.81 -9.59 -27.23
N LYS A 242 -15.57 -10.59 -27.61
CA LYS A 242 -15.35 -11.24 -28.91
C LYS A 242 -15.68 -10.27 -30.03
N PRO A 243 -14.79 -10.13 -31.05
CA PRO A 243 -15.05 -9.28 -32.18
C PRO A 243 -16.28 -9.76 -32.94
N VAL A 244 -17.05 -8.83 -33.50
CA VAL A 244 -18.21 -9.13 -34.31
C VAL A 244 -17.72 -9.75 -35.63
N ASP A 245 -18.25 -10.93 -35.97
CA ASP A 245 -17.94 -11.55 -37.25
C ASP A 245 -18.84 -10.98 -38.35
N GLU A 246 -18.29 -10.03 -39.09
CA GLU A 246 -18.95 -9.35 -40.20
C GLU A 246 -18.02 -9.26 -41.41
N PRO A 247 -18.58 -9.08 -42.65
CA PRO A 247 -17.77 -8.90 -43.84
C PRO A 247 -16.92 -7.63 -43.75
N GLU A 248 -15.65 -7.75 -44.16
CA GLU A 248 -14.76 -6.60 -44.21
C GLU A 248 -15.21 -5.58 -45.24
N GLN A 249 -15.24 -4.31 -44.82
CA GLN A 249 -15.49 -3.17 -45.68
C GLN A 249 -14.19 -2.63 -46.28
N ALA A 250 -14.30 -1.87 -47.36
CA ALA A 250 -13.17 -1.17 -47.93
C ALA A 250 -12.71 -0.04 -46.97
N LEU A 251 -11.40 0.16 -46.92
CA LEU A 251 -10.83 1.27 -46.19
C LEU A 251 -11.18 2.59 -46.84
N GLU A 252 -11.80 3.51 -46.14
CA GLU A 252 -12.28 4.79 -46.64
C GLU A 252 -11.86 5.96 -45.73
N ALA A 253 -11.22 7.00 -46.33
CA ALA A 253 -10.92 8.24 -45.62
C ALA A 253 -12.11 9.19 -45.70
N VAL A 254 -12.63 9.63 -44.57
CA VAL A 254 -13.79 10.50 -44.44
C VAL A 254 -13.37 11.84 -43.87
N TYR A 255 -13.85 12.94 -44.47
CA TYR A 255 -13.60 14.29 -43.94
C TYR A 255 -14.45 14.56 -42.71
N THR A 256 -13.80 14.84 -41.59
CA THR A 256 -14.37 15.01 -40.24
C THR A 256 -13.81 16.28 -39.58
N PRO A 257 -14.21 17.46 -40.04
CA PRO A 257 -13.59 18.70 -39.61
C PRO A 257 -13.79 19.00 -38.12
N GLY A 258 -12.69 19.30 -37.42
CA GLY A 258 -12.70 19.71 -36.02
C GLY A 258 -13.05 18.60 -35.02
N THR A 259 -13.19 17.33 -35.45
CA THR A 259 -13.52 16.20 -34.58
C THR A 259 -12.23 15.54 -34.05
N LYS A 260 -11.80 15.89 -32.84
CA LYS A 260 -10.56 15.37 -32.25
C LYS A 260 -10.76 14.36 -31.14
N THR A 261 -11.91 14.41 -30.47
CA THR A 261 -12.22 13.45 -29.39
C THR A 261 -13.03 12.27 -29.91
N ILE A 262 -12.95 11.12 -29.25
CA ILE A 262 -13.76 9.93 -29.57
C ILE A 262 -15.25 10.31 -29.63
N LYS A 263 -15.72 11.09 -28.68
CA LYS A 263 -17.11 11.55 -28.64
C LYS A 263 -17.49 12.36 -29.88
N ASP A 264 -16.65 13.34 -30.29
CA ASP A 264 -16.91 14.16 -31.46
C ASP A 264 -16.99 13.29 -32.73
N VAL A 265 -16.08 12.32 -32.86
CA VAL A 265 -16.06 11.36 -33.98
C VAL A 265 -17.33 10.51 -33.99
N CYS A 266 -17.75 10.00 -32.84
CA CYS A 266 -18.97 9.20 -32.70
C CYS A 266 -20.22 10.01 -33.09
N ASP A 267 -20.34 11.23 -32.56
CA ASP A 267 -21.46 12.14 -32.86
C ASP A 267 -21.50 12.51 -34.35
N PHE A 268 -20.34 12.75 -34.98
CA PHE A 268 -20.25 13.14 -36.40
C PHE A 268 -20.55 11.98 -37.36
N LEU A 269 -20.01 10.78 -37.07
CA LEU A 269 -20.11 9.63 -37.95
C LEU A 269 -21.30 8.70 -37.66
N GLY A 270 -22.00 8.91 -36.53
CA GLY A 270 -23.12 8.08 -36.09
C GLY A 270 -22.68 6.66 -35.67
N VAL A 271 -21.55 6.53 -35.01
CA VAL A 271 -21.00 5.24 -34.53
C VAL A 271 -20.89 5.24 -33.00
N GLU A 272 -20.84 4.05 -32.43
CA GLU A 272 -20.61 3.89 -30.98
C GLU A 272 -19.11 3.98 -30.67
N GLU A 273 -18.75 4.40 -29.42
CA GLU A 273 -17.35 4.49 -28.98
C GLU A 273 -16.60 3.16 -29.16
N LYS A 274 -17.25 2.03 -28.89
CA LYS A 274 -16.67 0.69 -29.06
C LYS A 274 -16.34 0.33 -30.51
N GLN A 275 -16.85 1.07 -31.49
CA GLN A 275 -16.55 0.91 -32.92
C GLN A 275 -15.36 1.82 -33.35
N THR A 276 -14.71 2.49 -32.43
CA THR A 276 -13.57 3.37 -32.70
C THR A 276 -12.27 2.84 -32.08
N VAL A 277 -11.15 3.27 -32.64
CA VAL A 277 -9.80 3.01 -32.13
C VAL A 277 -9.23 4.32 -31.60
N LYS A 278 -8.93 4.35 -30.31
CA LYS A 278 -8.26 5.48 -29.62
C LYS A 278 -6.75 5.29 -29.73
N ALA A 279 -6.04 6.36 -30.04
CA ALA A 279 -4.59 6.40 -30.08
C ALA A 279 -4.04 7.24 -28.92
N LEU A 280 -2.98 6.75 -28.26
CA LEU A 280 -2.17 7.50 -27.31
C LEU A 280 -0.71 7.41 -27.72
N MET A 281 0.02 8.51 -27.59
CA MET A 281 1.41 8.60 -28.03
C MET A 281 2.32 8.87 -26.85
N PHE A 282 3.44 8.15 -26.80
CA PHE A 282 4.40 8.25 -25.73
C PHE A 282 5.83 8.35 -26.27
N THR A 283 6.69 9.02 -25.51
CA THR A 283 8.14 9.00 -25.65
C THR A 283 8.72 8.17 -24.51
N THR A 284 9.61 7.24 -24.81
CA THR A 284 10.39 6.52 -23.81
C THR A 284 11.77 7.15 -23.66
N PHE A 285 12.38 6.91 -22.50
CA PHE A 285 13.67 7.48 -22.14
C PHE A 285 14.67 6.40 -21.77
N ASP A 286 15.95 6.67 -22.01
CA ASP A 286 17.06 5.82 -21.54
C ASP A 286 17.40 6.11 -20.05
N GLN A 287 18.43 5.41 -19.53
CA GLN A 287 18.87 5.56 -18.14
C GLN A 287 19.43 6.96 -17.81
N ASP A 288 19.85 7.72 -18.82
CA ASP A 288 20.34 9.08 -18.71
C ASP A 288 19.24 10.13 -18.95
N LEU A 289 17.98 9.67 -19.08
CA LEU A 289 16.80 10.48 -19.39
C LEU A 289 16.86 11.17 -20.76
N ASN A 290 17.56 10.59 -21.73
CA ASN A 290 17.48 11.04 -23.12
C ASN A 290 16.31 10.35 -23.83
N PRO A 291 15.58 11.04 -24.74
CA PRO A 291 14.56 10.39 -25.58
C PRO A 291 15.15 9.19 -26.34
N ALA A 292 14.49 8.03 -26.24
CA ALA A 292 14.93 6.79 -26.86
C ALA A 292 14.04 6.40 -28.03
N ASP A 293 12.78 6.02 -27.76
CA ASP A 293 11.84 5.53 -28.78
C ASP A 293 10.48 6.22 -28.65
N TYR A 294 9.75 6.27 -29.77
CA TYR A 294 8.33 6.61 -29.78
C TYR A 294 7.47 5.37 -29.69
N VAL A 295 6.37 5.44 -28.93
CA VAL A 295 5.40 4.36 -28.76
C VAL A 295 4.01 4.87 -29.10
N CYS A 296 3.35 4.19 -30.04
CA CYS A 296 1.94 4.41 -30.38
C CYS A 296 1.11 3.28 -29.76
N VAL A 297 0.17 3.65 -28.91
CA VAL A 297 -0.73 2.73 -28.23
C VAL A 297 -2.12 2.82 -28.82
N PHE A 298 -2.68 1.68 -29.21
CA PHE A 298 -4.03 1.60 -29.76
C PHE A 298 -4.91 0.76 -28.86
N ILE A 299 -6.07 1.32 -28.51
CA ILE A 299 -7.07 0.70 -27.64
C ILE A 299 -8.46 1.01 -28.17
N ARG A 300 -9.48 0.21 -27.83
CA ARG A 300 -10.87 0.50 -28.20
C ARG A 300 -11.32 1.84 -27.61
N GLY A 301 -12.14 2.60 -28.33
CA GLY A 301 -12.45 3.99 -27.99
C GLY A 301 -13.16 4.20 -26.66
N ASP A 302 -13.92 3.22 -26.18
CA ASP A 302 -14.61 3.22 -24.89
C ASP A 302 -13.73 2.76 -23.71
N ARG A 303 -12.46 2.45 -23.96
CA ARG A 303 -11.52 1.97 -22.94
C ARG A 303 -10.45 3.01 -22.61
N ASP A 304 -9.87 2.87 -21.40
CA ASP A 304 -8.72 3.66 -20.95
C ASP A 304 -7.49 2.78 -20.74
N VAL A 305 -6.33 3.32 -21.10
CA VAL A 305 -5.05 2.62 -20.93
C VAL A 305 -4.67 2.58 -19.45
N ASN A 306 -4.32 1.38 -19.00
CA ASN A 306 -3.68 1.15 -17.73
C ASN A 306 -2.16 1.33 -17.89
N MET A 307 -1.62 2.42 -17.34
CA MET A 307 -0.21 2.78 -17.52
C MET A 307 0.74 1.71 -16.95
N ILE A 308 0.38 1.06 -15.85
CA ILE A 308 1.22 0.00 -15.25
C ILE A 308 1.26 -1.24 -16.14
N LYS A 309 0.12 -1.65 -16.72
CA LYS A 309 0.11 -2.73 -17.71
C LYS A 309 0.94 -2.37 -18.94
N LEU A 310 0.88 -1.12 -19.41
CA LEU A 310 1.64 -0.64 -20.56
C LEU A 310 3.15 -0.68 -20.29
N VAL A 311 3.64 -0.15 -19.19
CA VAL A 311 5.08 -0.16 -18.86
C VAL A 311 5.60 -1.57 -18.62
N ASN A 312 4.79 -2.46 -18.01
CA ASN A 312 5.10 -3.87 -17.86
C ASN A 312 5.22 -4.57 -19.23
N ALA A 313 4.33 -4.28 -20.16
CA ALA A 313 4.38 -4.81 -21.54
C ALA A 313 5.62 -4.31 -22.31
N LEU A 314 6.04 -3.08 -22.08
CA LEU A 314 7.24 -2.49 -22.66
C LEU A 314 8.53 -2.96 -21.97
N GLY A 315 8.45 -3.48 -20.73
CA GLY A 315 9.59 -3.90 -19.94
C GLY A 315 10.45 -2.74 -19.41
N ILE A 316 9.84 -1.57 -19.18
CA ILE A 316 10.51 -0.35 -18.72
C ILE A 316 9.88 0.16 -17.40
N PRO A 317 10.65 0.82 -16.51
CA PRO A 317 10.12 1.54 -15.37
C PRO A 317 9.18 2.69 -15.78
N GLU A 318 8.16 2.96 -14.94
CA GLU A 318 7.14 3.99 -15.21
C GLU A 318 7.73 5.39 -15.45
N HIS A 319 8.82 5.75 -14.78
CA HIS A 319 9.44 7.06 -14.94
C HIS A 319 10.28 7.22 -16.22
N TYR A 320 10.34 6.18 -17.08
CA TYR A 320 10.99 6.22 -18.39
C TYR A 320 9.98 6.33 -19.53
N ILE A 321 8.73 6.73 -19.28
CA ILE A 321 7.73 6.98 -20.29
C ILE A 321 6.92 8.24 -19.94
N GLU A 322 6.69 9.10 -20.92
CA GLU A 322 5.85 10.29 -20.81
C GLU A 322 4.99 10.43 -22.08
N PHE A 323 3.90 11.18 -21.99
CA PHE A 323 3.16 11.53 -23.22
C PHE A 323 4.07 12.25 -24.19
N ALA A 324 4.03 11.84 -25.45
CA ALA A 324 4.85 12.43 -26.49
C ALA A 324 4.38 13.86 -26.83
N ASP A 325 5.34 14.73 -27.18
CA ASP A 325 5.04 15.93 -27.91
C ASP A 325 4.69 15.57 -29.37
N GLU A 326 3.43 15.80 -29.75
CA GLU A 326 2.92 15.43 -31.07
C GLU A 326 3.61 16.20 -32.19
N ASP A 327 4.07 17.43 -31.96
CA ASP A 327 4.78 18.26 -32.94
C ASP A 327 6.21 17.72 -33.18
N GLU A 328 6.84 17.12 -32.19
CA GLU A 328 8.14 16.45 -32.34
C GLU A 328 8.00 15.06 -32.95
N MET A 329 7.02 14.28 -32.51
CA MET A 329 6.78 12.90 -32.95
C MET A 329 6.24 12.83 -34.38
N GLY A 330 5.34 13.75 -34.78
CA GLY A 330 4.66 13.75 -36.07
C GLY A 330 5.58 13.65 -37.30
N PRO A 331 6.62 14.52 -37.42
CA PRO A 331 7.56 14.47 -38.55
C PRO A 331 8.34 13.16 -38.67
N VAL A 332 8.51 12.42 -37.56
CA VAL A 332 9.27 11.17 -37.51
C VAL A 332 8.39 9.95 -37.82
N THR A 333 7.15 9.94 -37.32
CA THR A 333 6.28 8.76 -37.32
C THR A 333 5.13 8.85 -38.31
N GLY A 334 4.82 10.04 -38.82
CA GLY A 334 3.70 10.29 -39.71
C GLY A 334 2.36 10.46 -39.02
N ILE A 335 2.32 10.57 -37.67
CA ILE A 335 1.08 10.86 -36.94
C ILE A 335 0.66 12.32 -37.09
N VAL A 336 -0.63 12.57 -36.86
CA VAL A 336 -1.20 13.93 -36.77
C VAL A 336 -2.05 14.02 -35.50
N GLY A 337 -1.67 14.89 -34.59
CA GLY A 337 -2.32 15.07 -33.29
C GLY A 337 -3.83 15.29 -33.39
N GLY A 338 -4.59 14.51 -32.61
CA GLY A 338 -6.04 14.49 -32.64
C GLY A 338 -6.65 13.70 -33.81
N PHE A 339 -5.83 13.23 -34.79
CA PHE A 339 -6.26 12.43 -35.94
C PHE A 339 -5.35 11.22 -36.15
N THR A 340 -4.66 10.77 -35.10
CA THR A 340 -3.75 9.63 -35.17
C THR A 340 -4.52 8.32 -35.27
N GLY A 341 -4.08 7.46 -36.18
CA GLY A 341 -4.58 6.09 -36.35
C GLY A 341 -3.48 5.11 -36.71
N PRO A 342 -3.76 3.78 -36.65
CA PRO A 342 -2.73 2.75 -36.79
C PRO A 342 -2.24 2.53 -38.22
N VAL A 343 -2.94 3.06 -39.22
CA VAL A 343 -2.65 2.78 -40.63
C VAL A 343 -1.59 3.73 -41.18
N GLY A 344 -0.45 3.18 -41.61
CA GLY A 344 0.59 3.95 -42.29
C GLY A 344 1.59 4.69 -41.40
N ILE A 345 1.54 4.51 -40.10
CA ILE A 345 2.56 5.02 -39.16
C ILE A 345 3.85 4.18 -39.25
N HIS A 346 4.97 4.80 -38.90
CA HIS A 346 6.29 4.19 -38.99
C HIS A 346 7.24 4.78 -37.94
N ASN A 347 8.42 4.20 -37.78
CA ASN A 347 9.47 4.65 -36.83
C ASN A 347 8.98 4.82 -35.38
N CYS A 348 8.02 4.01 -34.96
CA CYS A 348 7.53 3.91 -33.61
C CYS A 348 7.21 2.46 -33.28
N LYS A 349 7.25 2.11 -32.01
CA LYS A 349 6.76 0.82 -31.51
C LYS A 349 5.23 0.87 -31.41
N ILE A 350 4.55 -0.12 -31.95
CA ILE A 350 3.08 -0.21 -31.95
C ILE A 350 2.64 -1.19 -30.87
N VAL A 351 1.93 -0.69 -29.86
CA VAL A 351 1.30 -1.50 -28.82
C VAL A 351 -0.21 -1.51 -29.04
N VAL A 352 -0.78 -2.69 -29.10
CA VAL A 352 -2.22 -2.87 -29.36
C VAL A 352 -2.86 -3.64 -28.21
N ASP A 353 -3.97 -3.12 -27.69
CA ASP A 353 -4.77 -3.87 -26.72
C ASP A 353 -5.34 -5.15 -27.33
N SER A 354 -5.30 -6.25 -26.60
CA SER A 354 -5.75 -7.57 -27.05
C SER A 354 -7.20 -7.58 -27.55
N GLU A 355 -8.05 -6.69 -27.03
CA GLU A 355 -9.46 -6.57 -27.43
C GLU A 355 -9.66 -6.08 -28.88
N LEU A 356 -8.64 -5.43 -29.46
CA LEU A 356 -8.67 -5.04 -30.88
C LEU A 356 -8.33 -6.16 -31.85
N VAL A 357 -7.81 -7.29 -31.36
CA VAL A 357 -7.42 -8.42 -32.23
C VAL A 357 -8.64 -9.01 -32.91
N GLY A 358 -8.58 -9.08 -34.25
CA GLY A 358 -9.66 -9.62 -35.09
C GLY A 358 -10.87 -8.68 -35.27
N THR A 359 -10.81 -7.45 -34.75
CA THR A 359 -11.85 -6.43 -35.00
C THR A 359 -11.87 -6.02 -36.47
N LYS A 360 -13.07 -5.75 -36.99
CA LYS A 360 -13.31 -5.34 -38.36
C LYS A 360 -14.10 -4.05 -38.40
N ASN A 361 -13.93 -3.30 -39.48
CA ASN A 361 -14.72 -2.11 -39.81
C ASN A 361 -14.70 -1.00 -38.77
N MET A 362 -13.61 -0.91 -38.01
CA MET A 362 -13.42 0.11 -37.00
C MET A 362 -13.20 1.50 -37.63
N VAL A 363 -13.44 2.53 -36.84
CA VAL A 363 -13.10 3.93 -37.16
C VAL A 363 -11.86 4.33 -36.43
N ALA A 364 -10.87 4.89 -37.09
CA ALA A 364 -9.62 5.37 -36.52
C ALA A 364 -9.21 6.70 -37.14
N GLY A 365 -8.25 7.41 -36.53
CA GLY A 365 -7.62 8.57 -37.18
C GLY A 365 -6.98 8.20 -38.51
N ALA A 366 -6.91 9.15 -39.44
CA ALA A 366 -6.35 8.95 -40.78
C ALA A 366 -4.89 9.45 -40.91
N ASN A 367 -4.25 9.87 -39.83
CA ASN A 367 -2.95 10.54 -39.82
C ASN A 367 -2.91 11.77 -40.75
N LYS A 368 -4.05 12.43 -40.86
CA LYS A 368 -4.27 13.61 -41.68
C LYS A 368 -5.26 14.52 -40.96
N GLU A 369 -4.93 15.82 -40.88
CA GLU A 369 -5.80 16.82 -40.27
C GLU A 369 -7.22 16.76 -40.85
N ASP A 370 -8.22 16.75 -39.95
CA ASP A 370 -9.64 16.70 -40.27
C ASP A 370 -10.10 15.44 -41.04
N TYR A 371 -9.39 14.31 -40.89
CA TYR A 371 -9.81 13.04 -41.54
C TYR A 371 -9.75 11.86 -40.56
N HIS A 372 -10.75 10.99 -40.71
CA HIS A 372 -10.76 9.66 -40.08
C HIS A 372 -10.91 8.57 -41.16
N MET A 373 -10.45 7.35 -40.82
CA MET A 373 -10.59 6.15 -41.65
C MET A 373 -11.75 5.32 -41.12
N LYS A 374 -12.63 4.89 -42.02
CA LYS A 374 -13.64 3.82 -41.81
C LYS A 374 -13.16 2.52 -42.41
N GLY A 375 -13.73 1.40 -41.94
CA GLY A 375 -13.42 0.07 -42.47
C GLY A 375 -12.05 -0.45 -42.04
N VAL A 376 -11.47 0.07 -40.98
CA VAL A 376 -10.16 -0.39 -40.44
C VAL A 376 -10.31 -1.78 -39.84
N CYS A 377 -9.47 -2.73 -40.29
CA CYS A 377 -9.46 -4.10 -39.82
C CYS A 377 -8.09 -4.48 -39.25
N TYR A 378 -8.08 -5.04 -38.04
CA TYR A 378 -6.87 -5.61 -37.48
C TYR A 378 -6.40 -6.81 -38.33
N GLY A 379 -5.08 -6.91 -38.53
CA GLY A 379 -4.47 -7.98 -39.35
C GLY A 379 -4.42 -7.72 -40.85
N ARG A 380 -5.34 -6.88 -41.39
CA ARG A 380 -5.31 -6.44 -42.78
C ARG A 380 -4.60 -5.09 -42.94
N ASP A 381 -4.96 -4.11 -42.12
CA ASP A 381 -4.52 -2.70 -42.25
C ASP A 381 -3.42 -2.35 -41.30
N TYR A 382 -3.34 -2.99 -40.15
CA TYR A 382 -2.29 -2.83 -39.14
C TYR A 382 -2.14 -4.07 -38.26
N VAL A 383 -0.99 -4.16 -37.58
CA VAL A 383 -0.67 -5.15 -36.55
C VAL A 383 0.13 -4.47 -35.44
N GLY A 384 0.13 -5.02 -34.25
CA GLY A 384 0.96 -4.55 -33.14
C GLY A 384 2.32 -5.27 -33.07
N ASP A 385 3.36 -4.55 -32.67
CA ASP A 385 4.64 -5.17 -32.26
C ASP A 385 4.48 -5.88 -30.92
N ILE A 386 3.64 -5.31 -30.04
CA ILE A 386 3.22 -5.90 -28.77
C ILE A 386 1.69 -5.92 -28.75
N VAL A 387 1.12 -7.10 -28.44
CA VAL A 387 -0.33 -7.30 -28.32
C VAL A 387 -0.62 -7.94 -26.98
N THR A 388 -1.29 -7.22 -26.08
CA THR A 388 -1.60 -7.70 -24.74
C THR A 388 -2.72 -6.88 -24.11
N ASP A 389 -3.27 -7.35 -22.99
CA ASP A 389 -4.24 -6.60 -22.19
C ASP A 389 -3.55 -5.39 -21.53
N ILE A 390 -3.88 -4.18 -22.00
CA ILE A 390 -3.41 -2.90 -21.48
C ILE A 390 -4.55 -2.00 -21.01
N LYS A 391 -5.79 -2.48 -21.06
CA LYS A 391 -6.96 -1.71 -20.65
C LYS A 391 -7.19 -1.75 -19.14
N THR A 392 -7.83 -0.71 -18.64
CA THR A 392 -8.31 -0.63 -17.26
C THR A 392 -9.60 -1.46 -17.12
N LEU A 393 -9.69 -2.26 -16.05
CA LEU A 393 -10.91 -2.96 -15.68
C LEU A 393 -11.89 -1.98 -15.04
N ASN A 394 -13.05 -1.74 -15.68
CA ASN A 394 -14.04 -0.78 -15.21
C ASN A 394 -15.08 -1.45 -14.30
N GLU A 395 -15.74 -0.64 -13.47
CA GLU A 395 -16.89 -1.11 -12.70
C GLU A 395 -18.02 -1.58 -13.64
N GLY A 396 -18.55 -2.77 -13.39
CA GLY A 396 -19.56 -3.41 -14.24
C GLY A 396 -18.99 -4.32 -15.33
N ASP A 397 -17.70 -4.27 -15.63
CA ASP A 397 -17.06 -5.23 -16.55
C ASP A 397 -17.20 -6.68 -16.03
N PRO A 398 -17.14 -7.68 -16.90
CA PRO A 398 -17.24 -9.08 -16.48
C PRO A 398 -16.00 -9.51 -15.68
N CYS A 399 -16.23 -10.16 -14.55
CA CYS A 399 -15.18 -10.76 -13.73
C CYS A 399 -14.38 -11.80 -14.52
N PRO A 400 -13.03 -11.75 -14.55
CA PRO A 400 -12.21 -12.68 -15.28
C PRO A 400 -12.37 -14.15 -14.81
N HIS A 401 -12.78 -14.38 -13.55
CA HIS A 401 -12.95 -15.72 -13.01
C HIS A 401 -14.35 -16.31 -13.24
N CYS A 402 -15.42 -15.51 -13.10
CA CYS A 402 -16.79 -16.05 -13.11
C CYS A 402 -17.77 -15.29 -14.00
N GLY A 403 -17.38 -14.21 -14.67
CA GLY A 403 -18.22 -13.41 -15.56
C GLY A 403 -19.25 -12.52 -14.88
N ALA A 404 -19.30 -12.46 -13.54
CA ALA A 404 -20.19 -11.57 -12.82
C ALA A 404 -19.70 -10.11 -12.90
N PRO A 405 -20.56 -9.09 -12.71
CA PRO A 405 -20.13 -7.70 -12.73
C PRO A 405 -19.10 -7.41 -11.64
N ILE A 406 -18.02 -6.72 -11.99
CA ILE A 406 -16.99 -6.22 -11.07
C ILE A 406 -17.51 -4.99 -10.33
N LYS A 407 -17.08 -4.85 -9.09
CA LYS A 407 -17.21 -3.65 -8.27
C LYS A 407 -15.86 -3.07 -7.90
N HIS A 408 -15.84 -1.77 -7.66
CA HIS A 408 -14.66 -1.06 -7.19
C HIS A 408 -14.81 -0.66 -5.72
N THR A 409 -13.69 -0.64 -5.02
CA THR A 409 -13.55 -0.07 -3.68
C THR A 409 -12.16 0.53 -3.56
N ARG A 410 -11.88 1.17 -2.42
CA ARG A 410 -10.55 1.68 -2.10
C ARG A 410 -10.01 1.05 -0.84
N GLY A 411 -8.69 1.02 -0.74
CA GLY A 411 -8.00 0.49 0.42
C GLY A 411 -6.68 1.18 0.69
N ILE A 412 -6.23 1.02 1.92
CA ILE A 412 -4.91 1.47 2.39
C ILE A 412 -4.02 0.24 2.43
N GLU A 413 -3.00 0.19 1.60
CA GLU A 413 -1.98 -0.86 1.61
C GLU A 413 -1.26 -0.86 2.96
N VAL A 414 -1.50 -1.86 3.81
CA VAL A 414 -0.82 -2.02 5.10
C VAL A 414 0.33 -3.02 5.05
N GLY A 415 0.35 -3.89 4.04
CA GLY A 415 1.43 -4.82 3.79
C GLY A 415 1.32 -5.47 2.42
N GLN A 416 2.46 -5.92 1.90
CA GLN A 416 2.54 -6.61 0.62
C GLN A 416 3.58 -7.73 0.68
N ILE A 417 3.32 -8.82 -0.01
CA ILE A 417 4.18 -10.01 -0.10
C ILE A 417 4.47 -10.31 -1.57
N PHE A 418 5.74 -10.65 -1.88
CA PHE A 418 6.24 -10.79 -3.26
C PHE A 418 7.00 -12.09 -3.46
N LYS A 419 6.82 -12.71 -4.62
CA LYS A 419 7.70 -13.75 -5.14
C LYS A 419 8.73 -13.09 -6.07
N LEU A 420 9.95 -12.90 -5.60
CA LEU A 420 11.03 -12.24 -6.35
C LEU A 420 11.67 -13.16 -7.39
N GLY A 421 11.55 -14.48 -7.19
CA GLY A 421 12.26 -15.47 -8.00
C GLY A 421 13.78 -15.38 -7.79
N THR A 422 14.53 -15.40 -8.86
CA THR A 422 16.01 -15.37 -8.84
C THR A 422 16.62 -14.00 -9.15
N LYS A 423 15.79 -12.96 -9.33
CA LYS A 423 16.21 -11.63 -9.81
C LYS A 423 17.43 -11.06 -9.07
N TYR A 424 17.39 -11.07 -7.73
CA TYR A 424 18.48 -10.50 -6.91
C TYR A 424 19.65 -11.47 -6.75
N SER A 425 19.38 -12.75 -6.56
CA SER A 425 20.42 -13.76 -6.44
C SER A 425 21.24 -13.90 -7.73
N GLU A 426 20.61 -13.82 -8.91
CA GLU A 426 21.30 -13.79 -10.20
C GLU A 426 22.14 -12.53 -10.38
N SER A 427 21.54 -11.35 -10.26
CA SER A 427 22.24 -10.07 -10.47
C SER A 427 23.41 -9.87 -9.52
N MET A 428 23.27 -10.34 -8.28
CA MET A 428 24.31 -10.24 -7.24
C MET A 428 25.21 -11.47 -7.14
N SER A 429 25.07 -12.46 -8.04
CA SER A 429 25.83 -13.72 -8.02
C SER A 429 25.84 -14.39 -6.65
N ALA A 430 24.65 -14.43 -6.01
CA ALA A 430 24.46 -15.07 -4.72
C ALA A 430 24.08 -16.54 -4.91
N THR A 431 24.99 -17.45 -4.52
CA THR A 431 24.88 -18.90 -4.76
C THR A 431 25.16 -19.71 -3.50
N TYR A 432 24.64 -20.93 -3.45
CA TYR A 432 24.96 -21.96 -2.46
C TYR A 432 25.36 -23.26 -3.16
N LYS A 433 26.04 -24.16 -2.44
CA LYS A 433 26.37 -25.51 -2.95
C LYS A 433 25.23 -26.47 -2.69
N ASP A 434 24.79 -27.18 -3.74
CA ASP A 434 23.82 -28.26 -3.65
C ASP A 434 24.43 -29.57 -3.11
N GLU A 435 23.67 -30.66 -3.14
CA GLU A 435 24.09 -31.98 -2.66
C GLU A 435 25.27 -32.58 -3.46
N ASN A 436 25.45 -32.13 -4.70
CA ASN A 436 26.51 -32.57 -5.60
C ASN A 436 27.75 -31.64 -5.57
N GLY A 437 27.66 -30.55 -4.81
CA GLY A 437 28.69 -29.50 -4.77
C GLY A 437 28.62 -28.50 -5.92
N GLU A 438 27.52 -28.50 -6.69
CA GLU A 438 27.25 -27.55 -7.77
C GLU A 438 26.72 -26.24 -7.23
N ASP A 439 27.07 -25.11 -7.88
CA ASP A 439 26.54 -23.80 -7.52
C ASP A 439 25.09 -23.66 -7.99
N GLN A 440 24.20 -23.31 -7.05
CA GLN A 440 22.80 -23.04 -7.28
C GLN A 440 22.45 -21.64 -6.83
N ILE A 441 21.44 -21.04 -7.48
CA ILE A 441 20.95 -19.68 -7.18
C ILE A 441 19.76 -19.78 -6.22
N TYR A 442 19.67 -18.85 -5.25
CA TYR A 442 18.53 -18.80 -4.33
C TYR A 442 17.26 -18.33 -5.04
N TRP A 443 16.15 -18.97 -4.72
CA TRP A 443 14.80 -18.44 -4.97
C TRP A 443 14.41 -17.55 -3.79
N MET A 444 13.91 -16.35 -4.06
CA MET A 444 13.71 -15.32 -3.04
C MET A 444 12.28 -14.83 -3.00
N GLY A 445 11.81 -14.52 -1.79
CA GLY A 445 10.61 -13.75 -1.52
C GLY A 445 10.92 -12.50 -0.69
N CYS A 446 10.06 -11.50 -0.77
CA CYS A 446 10.12 -10.26 0.00
C CYS A 446 8.74 -9.95 0.60
N TYR A 447 8.70 -9.52 1.86
CA TYR A 447 7.46 -9.42 2.62
C TYR A 447 7.47 -8.18 3.52
N GLY A 448 6.74 -7.12 3.12
CA GLY A 448 6.74 -5.81 3.79
C GLY A 448 5.46 -5.52 4.58
N VAL A 449 5.58 -5.01 5.81
CA VAL A 449 4.48 -4.44 6.63
C VAL A 449 4.81 -3.01 6.97
N GLY A 450 3.95 -2.07 6.57
CA GLY A 450 4.04 -0.68 6.95
C GLY A 450 3.54 -0.44 8.37
N VAL A 451 4.39 -0.54 9.38
CA VAL A 451 4.01 -0.45 10.79
C VAL A 451 3.33 0.87 11.14
N THR A 452 3.92 1.98 10.70
CA THR A 452 3.36 3.33 10.93
C THR A 452 2.08 3.56 10.14
N ARG A 453 2.00 3.04 8.90
CA ARG A 453 0.79 3.09 8.08
C ARG A 453 -0.33 2.23 8.70
N THR A 454 0.00 1.07 9.26
CA THR A 454 -0.93 0.22 10.03
C THR A 454 -1.57 0.98 11.19
N MET A 455 -0.80 1.74 11.97
CA MET A 455 -1.34 2.58 13.04
C MET A 455 -2.36 3.59 12.51
N GLN A 456 -2.06 4.28 11.42
CA GLN A 456 -2.99 5.24 10.84
C GLN A 456 -4.22 4.58 10.23
N ALA A 457 -4.09 3.42 9.58
CA ALA A 457 -5.20 2.65 9.04
C ALA A 457 -6.19 2.21 10.14
N ILE A 458 -5.68 1.80 11.31
CA ILE A 458 -6.52 1.50 12.48
C ILE A 458 -7.33 2.74 12.88
N VAL A 459 -6.69 3.91 12.99
CA VAL A 459 -7.38 5.16 13.35
C VAL A 459 -8.40 5.57 12.29
N GLU A 460 -8.10 5.33 11.01
CA GLU A 460 -9.01 5.64 9.90
C GLU A 460 -10.28 4.77 9.94
N GLN A 461 -10.16 3.49 10.30
CA GLN A 461 -11.30 2.58 10.39
C GLN A 461 -12.05 2.65 11.73
N SER A 462 -11.35 3.05 12.82
CA SER A 462 -11.86 2.92 14.18
C SER A 462 -11.85 4.25 14.93
N HIS A 463 -12.85 5.08 14.65
CA HIS A 463 -13.06 6.39 15.29
C HIS A 463 -14.54 6.77 15.32
N ASP A 464 -14.85 7.81 16.11
CA ASP A 464 -16.12 8.53 16.08
C ASP A 464 -15.89 10.05 16.17
N ASP A 465 -16.95 10.83 16.31
CA ASP A 465 -16.86 12.29 16.42
C ASP A 465 -16.09 12.76 17.67
N LYS A 466 -15.94 11.92 18.69
CA LYS A 466 -15.25 12.22 19.95
C LYS A 466 -13.75 11.95 19.85
N GLY A 467 -13.34 10.96 19.05
CA GLY A 467 -11.93 10.58 18.93
C GLY A 467 -11.70 9.16 18.44
N ILE A 468 -10.54 8.63 18.77
CA ILE A 468 -10.09 7.30 18.36
C ILE A 468 -10.81 6.21 19.17
N ILE A 469 -10.98 5.02 18.56
CA ILE A 469 -11.47 3.80 19.22
C ILE A 469 -10.45 2.70 18.99
N TRP A 470 -9.46 2.59 19.87
CA TRP A 470 -8.41 1.59 19.69
C TRP A 470 -8.90 0.16 19.93
N PRO A 471 -8.52 -0.81 19.08
CA PRO A 471 -8.49 -2.21 19.47
C PRO A 471 -7.60 -2.41 20.71
N MET A 472 -8.02 -3.26 21.64
CA MET A 472 -7.33 -3.49 22.92
C MET A 472 -5.85 -3.86 22.74
N SER A 473 -5.56 -4.66 21.73
CA SER A 473 -4.22 -5.20 21.43
C SER A 473 -3.17 -4.13 21.11
N VAL A 474 -3.59 -2.98 20.56
CA VAL A 474 -2.70 -1.90 20.10
C VAL A 474 -2.92 -0.57 20.82
N ALA A 475 -3.92 -0.49 21.70
CA ALA A 475 -4.21 0.70 22.48
C ALA A 475 -2.98 1.14 23.30
N PRO A 476 -2.66 2.44 23.38
CA PRO A 476 -1.48 2.92 24.13
C PRO A 476 -1.53 2.54 25.61
N TYR A 477 -2.72 2.45 26.19
CA TYR A 477 -3.05 1.87 27.49
C TYR A 477 -4.38 1.15 27.39
N HIS A 478 -4.57 0.10 28.21
CA HIS A 478 -5.82 -0.66 28.22
C HIS A 478 -6.91 0.05 29.00
N VAL A 479 -6.53 0.66 30.13
CA VAL A 479 -7.44 1.32 31.08
C VAL A 479 -6.95 2.73 31.40
N ILE A 480 -7.87 3.70 31.44
CA ILE A 480 -7.64 5.01 32.05
C ILE A 480 -8.46 5.13 33.33
N VAL A 481 -7.79 5.40 34.45
CA VAL A 481 -8.43 5.72 35.73
C VAL A 481 -8.50 7.24 35.85
N THR A 482 -9.71 7.81 35.76
CA THR A 482 -9.93 9.27 35.80
C THR A 482 -10.34 9.69 37.21
N VAL A 483 -9.47 10.39 37.90
CA VAL A 483 -9.73 10.94 39.25
C VAL A 483 -10.39 12.31 39.12
N ILE A 484 -11.62 12.47 39.60
CA ILE A 484 -12.39 13.73 39.44
C ILE A 484 -11.78 14.85 40.31
N ASN A 485 -11.41 14.57 41.56
CA ASN A 485 -10.77 15.53 42.46
C ASN A 485 -9.48 14.92 43.03
N PRO A 486 -8.31 15.21 42.43
CA PRO A 486 -7.04 14.66 42.90
C PRO A 486 -6.57 15.20 44.26
N ALA A 487 -7.20 16.25 44.80
CA ALA A 487 -6.96 16.74 46.17
C ALA A 487 -7.76 15.94 47.22
N ASP A 488 -8.70 15.10 46.84
CA ASP A 488 -9.47 14.21 47.71
C ASP A 488 -8.66 12.92 47.94
N GLU A 489 -8.17 12.72 49.17
CA GLU A 489 -7.35 11.55 49.52
C GLU A 489 -8.07 10.23 49.29
N VAL A 490 -9.40 10.14 49.52
CA VAL A 490 -10.19 8.91 49.31
C VAL A 490 -10.23 8.55 47.84
N GLN A 491 -10.42 9.51 46.94
CA GLN A 491 -10.39 9.27 45.52
C GLN A 491 -9.00 8.84 45.04
N MET A 492 -7.96 9.47 45.51
CA MET A 492 -6.59 9.12 45.14
C MET A 492 -6.15 7.75 45.67
N GLU A 493 -6.53 7.39 46.91
CA GLU A 493 -6.25 6.08 47.48
C GLU A 493 -6.96 4.96 46.67
N LEU A 494 -8.24 5.16 46.32
CA LEU A 494 -9.00 4.21 45.51
C LEU A 494 -8.40 4.09 44.09
N ALA A 495 -8.02 5.20 43.45
CA ALA A 495 -7.39 5.18 42.13
C ALA A 495 -6.04 4.43 42.16
N ASN A 496 -5.20 4.65 43.19
CA ASN A 496 -3.93 3.96 43.36
C ASN A 496 -4.14 2.45 43.61
N LYS A 497 -5.19 2.07 44.36
CA LYS A 497 -5.59 0.64 44.52
C LYS A 497 -5.91 0.02 43.18
N ILE A 498 -6.80 0.66 42.38
CA ILE A 498 -7.20 0.19 41.04
C ILE A 498 -5.97 0.05 40.13
N GLU A 499 -5.09 1.07 40.08
CA GLU A 499 -3.84 1.04 39.30
C GLU A 499 -3.01 -0.20 39.69
N SER A 500 -2.72 -0.36 40.97
CA SER A 500 -1.85 -1.43 41.47
C SER A 500 -2.41 -2.84 41.21
N GLU A 501 -3.71 -3.04 41.43
CA GLU A 501 -4.35 -4.35 41.23
C GLU A 501 -4.48 -4.73 39.75
N LEU A 502 -4.73 -3.76 38.87
CA LEU A 502 -4.75 -3.99 37.41
C LEU A 502 -3.34 -4.24 36.86
N GLU A 503 -2.32 -3.47 37.31
CA GLU A 503 -0.93 -3.70 36.90
C GLU A 503 -0.42 -5.08 37.36
N ALA A 504 -0.81 -5.55 38.53
CA ALA A 504 -0.51 -6.91 39.01
C ALA A 504 -1.11 -8.01 38.10
N LYS A 505 -2.18 -7.71 37.37
CA LYS A 505 -2.82 -8.56 36.34
C LYS A 505 -2.29 -8.30 34.92
N ARG A 506 -1.19 -7.53 34.77
CA ARG A 506 -0.59 -7.15 33.48
C ARG A 506 -1.47 -6.26 32.59
N VAL A 507 -2.44 -5.58 33.19
CA VAL A 507 -3.23 -4.56 32.51
C VAL A 507 -2.46 -3.23 32.56
N GLU A 508 -2.28 -2.59 31.41
CA GLU A 508 -1.59 -1.30 31.33
C GLU A 508 -2.55 -0.18 31.70
N VAL A 509 -2.21 0.55 32.76
CA VAL A 509 -3.06 1.58 33.35
C VAL A 509 -2.46 2.96 33.20
N LEU A 510 -3.28 3.92 32.77
CA LEU A 510 -3.02 5.36 32.83
C LEU A 510 -3.91 5.99 33.90
N VAL A 511 -3.33 6.78 34.82
CA VAL A 511 -4.11 7.49 35.83
C VAL A 511 -4.14 8.98 35.49
N ASP A 512 -5.33 9.54 35.25
CA ASP A 512 -5.51 10.98 35.08
C ASP A 512 -5.69 11.66 36.42
N ASP A 513 -4.54 12.02 37.03
CA ASP A 513 -4.39 12.70 38.30
C ASP A 513 -4.16 14.23 38.16
N ARG A 514 -4.42 14.80 36.97
CA ARG A 514 -4.26 16.23 36.72
C ARG A 514 -5.30 17.05 37.51
N ASP A 515 -4.93 18.25 37.94
CA ASP A 515 -5.89 19.22 38.47
C ASP A 515 -6.60 19.95 37.32
N GLU A 516 -7.55 19.24 36.69
CA GLU A 516 -8.32 19.70 35.52
C GLU A 516 -9.81 19.41 35.74
N ARG A 517 -10.66 20.16 35.02
CA ARG A 517 -12.11 19.93 35.04
C ARG A 517 -12.46 18.56 34.49
N ALA A 518 -13.44 17.87 35.08
CA ALA A 518 -13.89 16.55 34.66
C ALA A 518 -14.19 16.47 33.15
N GLY A 519 -14.86 17.48 32.57
CA GLY A 519 -15.14 17.53 31.14
C GLY A 519 -13.88 17.56 30.25
N VAL A 520 -12.80 18.20 30.68
CA VAL A 520 -11.49 18.18 29.97
C VAL A 520 -10.90 16.78 30.01
N LYS A 521 -10.88 16.14 31.18
CA LYS A 521 -10.37 14.76 31.36
C LYS A 521 -11.14 13.76 30.51
N PHE A 522 -12.47 13.87 30.46
CA PHE A 522 -13.31 12.98 29.66
C PHE A 522 -13.09 13.18 28.15
N ASN A 523 -13.01 14.43 27.70
CA ASN A 523 -12.75 14.73 26.30
C ASN A 523 -11.36 14.24 25.86
N ASP A 524 -10.33 14.39 26.71
CA ASP A 524 -9.01 13.88 26.43
C ASP A 524 -8.98 12.34 26.38
N ALA A 525 -9.66 11.66 27.31
CA ALA A 525 -9.76 10.21 27.34
C ALA A 525 -10.47 9.67 26.09
N ASP A 526 -11.58 10.29 25.69
CA ASP A 526 -12.33 9.90 24.50
C ASP A 526 -11.54 10.22 23.22
N LEU A 527 -10.84 11.36 23.15
CA LEU A 527 -10.00 11.74 22.01
C LEU A 527 -8.82 10.77 21.82
N ILE A 528 -8.11 10.43 22.90
CA ILE A 528 -6.99 9.47 22.88
C ILE A 528 -7.51 8.07 22.57
N GLY A 529 -8.73 7.73 23.02
CA GLY A 529 -9.40 6.49 22.67
C GLY A 529 -9.02 5.28 23.50
N ILE A 530 -8.68 5.46 24.77
CA ILE A 530 -8.34 4.34 25.66
C ILE A 530 -9.59 3.45 25.86
N PRO A 531 -9.47 2.11 25.67
CA PRO A 531 -10.63 1.22 25.58
C PRO A 531 -11.54 1.20 26.81
N VAL A 532 -10.96 1.26 28.01
CA VAL A 532 -11.72 1.22 29.28
C VAL A 532 -11.45 2.49 30.09
N ARG A 533 -12.51 3.14 30.55
CA ARG A 533 -12.42 4.27 31.50
C ARG A 533 -13.08 3.91 32.83
N ILE A 534 -12.31 4.01 33.92
CA ILE A 534 -12.79 3.88 35.30
C ILE A 534 -12.74 5.25 35.93
N THR A 535 -13.90 5.84 36.25
CA THR A 535 -14.00 7.18 36.84
C THR A 535 -14.15 7.08 38.34
N VAL A 536 -13.21 7.66 39.06
CA VAL A 536 -13.18 7.74 40.52
C VAL A 536 -13.65 9.13 40.93
N GLY A 537 -14.87 9.21 41.41
CA GLY A 537 -15.54 10.46 41.78
C GLY A 537 -16.18 10.40 43.17
N LYS A 538 -17.33 11.05 43.34
CA LYS A 538 -18.06 11.15 44.64
C LYS A 538 -18.42 9.77 45.21
N LEU A 539 -18.63 8.76 44.39
CA LEU A 539 -18.98 7.40 44.80
C LEU A 539 -17.80 6.64 45.44
N ALA A 540 -16.58 7.17 45.39
CA ALA A 540 -15.38 6.55 45.98
C ALA A 540 -15.50 6.32 47.48
N LYS A 541 -16.29 7.15 48.19
CA LYS A 541 -16.55 6.98 49.62
C LYS A 541 -17.25 5.68 49.97
N ASP A 542 -18.03 5.18 49.02
CA ASP A 542 -18.77 3.93 49.13
C ASP A 542 -18.05 2.77 48.44
N GLY A 543 -16.82 3.00 47.99
CA GLY A 543 -16.01 2.02 47.24
C GLY A 543 -16.47 1.79 45.79
N ASN A 544 -17.36 2.64 45.25
CA ASN A 544 -17.92 2.52 43.92
C ASN A 544 -17.25 3.45 42.91
N VAL A 545 -17.29 3.04 41.64
CA VAL A 545 -16.74 3.75 40.50
C VAL A 545 -17.72 3.74 39.31
N GLU A 546 -17.50 4.61 38.34
CA GLU A 546 -18.19 4.53 37.05
C GLU A 546 -17.28 3.82 36.05
N TYR A 547 -17.77 2.74 35.44
CA TYR A 547 -17.09 1.93 34.42
C TYR A 547 -17.67 2.25 33.05
N LYS A 548 -16.83 2.49 32.04
CA LYS A 548 -17.24 2.80 30.68
C LYS A 548 -16.30 2.16 29.66
N LEU A 549 -16.88 1.53 28.65
CA LEU A 549 -16.18 1.15 27.43
C LEU A 549 -16.17 2.29 26.41
N ARG A 550 -15.02 2.56 25.79
CA ARG A 550 -14.86 3.66 24.80
C ARG A 550 -15.78 3.47 23.59
N ARG A 551 -16.00 2.24 23.16
CA ARG A 551 -16.85 1.88 22.00
C ARG A 551 -18.35 1.88 22.27
N GLU A 552 -18.76 2.04 23.54
CA GLU A 552 -20.15 1.97 23.94
C GLU A 552 -20.66 3.29 24.52
N GLU A 553 -21.96 3.52 24.39
CA GLU A 553 -22.60 4.64 25.05
C GLU A 553 -23.02 4.27 26.48
N GLY A 554 -22.96 5.25 27.37
CA GLY A 554 -23.31 5.06 28.77
C GLY A 554 -22.13 4.69 29.66
N ASN A 555 -22.41 4.59 30.96
CA ASN A 555 -21.50 4.14 32.02
C ASN A 555 -22.31 3.31 33.01
N GLU A 556 -21.63 2.38 33.64
CA GLU A 556 -22.19 1.53 34.70
C GLU A 556 -21.56 1.90 36.04
N VAL A 557 -22.36 1.88 37.12
CA VAL A 557 -21.85 2.06 38.47
C VAL A 557 -21.70 0.69 39.10
N MET A 558 -20.48 0.41 39.58
CA MET A 558 -20.14 -0.86 40.23
C MET A 558 -19.08 -0.65 41.30
N SER A 559 -18.82 -1.66 42.11
CA SER A 559 -17.72 -1.61 43.06
C SER A 559 -16.35 -1.56 42.33
N ALA A 560 -15.35 -0.99 42.95
CA ALA A 560 -14.01 -0.95 42.39
C ALA A 560 -13.46 -2.36 42.10
N ASP A 561 -13.74 -3.33 42.95
CA ASP A 561 -13.30 -4.72 42.79
C ASP A 561 -13.96 -5.39 41.55
N GLU A 562 -15.27 -5.13 41.32
CA GLU A 562 -15.96 -5.58 40.11
C GLU A 562 -15.40 -4.93 38.85
N ALA A 563 -15.11 -3.60 38.90
CA ALA A 563 -14.52 -2.87 37.78
C ALA A 563 -13.12 -3.39 37.42
N ILE A 564 -12.28 -3.69 38.43
CA ILE A 564 -10.95 -4.29 38.23
C ILE A 564 -11.07 -5.66 37.57
N LYS A 565 -11.99 -6.50 38.05
CA LYS A 565 -12.25 -7.82 37.51
C LYS A 565 -12.72 -7.76 36.06
N ALA A 566 -13.74 -6.91 35.78
CA ALA A 566 -14.30 -6.75 34.45
C ALA A 566 -13.26 -6.23 33.44
N ALA A 567 -12.43 -5.25 33.83
CA ALA A 567 -11.38 -4.73 32.98
C ALA A 567 -10.31 -5.78 32.68
N ALA A 568 -9.87 -6.56 33.68
CA ALA A 568 -8.86 -7.61 33.48
C ALA A 568 -9.40 -8.74 32.59
N GLU A 569 -10.61 -9.22 32.81
CA GLU A 569 -11.25 -10.26 31.99
C GLU A 569 -11.43 -9.78 30.52
N LEU A 570 -11.79 -8.51 30.32
CA LEU A 570 -11.93 -7.95 28.98
C LEU A 570 -10.57 -7.90 28.24
N VAL A 571 -9.51 -7.47 28.94
CA VAL A 571 -8.16 -7.42 28.38
C VAL A 571 -7.68 -8.82 28.01
N ASP A 572 -7.85 -9.81 28.90
CA ASP A 572 -7.47 -11.19 28.65
C ASP A 572 -8.23 -11.77 27.44
N LYS A 573 -9.54 -11.54 27.38
CA LYS A 573 -10.38 -12.00 26.28
C LYS A 573 -9.98 -11.40 24.93
N GLU A 574 -9.75 -10.08 24.88
CA GLU A 574 -9.51 -9.39 23.60
C GLU A 574 -8.06 -9.51 23.11
N ILE A 575 -7.09 -9.73 24.00
CA ILE A 575 -5.68 -9.90 23.61
C ILE A 575 -5.33 -11.38 23.41
N PHE A 576 -5.79 -12.26 24.28
CA PHE A 576 -5.37 -13.67 24.30
C PHE A 576 -6.47 -14.66 23.89
N GLY A 577 -7.71 -14.20 23.72
CA GLY A 577 -8.85 -15.06 23.37
C GLY A 577 -9.26 -16.01 24.48
N LEU A 578 -8.95 -15.66 25.74
CA LEU A 578 -9.17 -16.48 26.95
C LEU A 578 -10.51 -16.16 27.61
#